data_9909a48077da216f4c407a35a8ae4db9
#
_entry.id   9909a48077da216f4c407a35a8ae4db9
#
_cell.length_a   1.000
_cell.length_b   1.000
_cell.length_c   1.000
_cell.angle_alpha   90.00
_cell.angle_beta   90.00
_cell.angle_gamma   90.00
#
_symmetry.space_group_name_H-M   'P 1'
#
loop_
_entity.id
_entity.type
_entity.pdbx_description
1 polymer ?
#
loop_
_entity_poly.entity_id
_entity_poly.type
_entity_poly.pdbx_seq_one_letter_code
_entity_poly.pdbx_strand_id
1 'polypeptide(L)'
;MKTVFNVMLLLVVIVSATAFSSCKEKRGELKKIWYNGSYNRDFNDLKDVHLSVAKKIGIEPVSSREGAEHASRDMVEIKTNDYYEVEELTHSIPYLVPEAANLLEDIGKNFQDSLKNLNASIYKIKVTSVTRTV
;
A
#
# COMPACT_ATOMS: atom_id res chain seq x y z
N MET A 1 -55.99 -24.32 -16.95
CA MET A 1 -55.44 -23.30 -16.03
C MET A 1 -54.09 -23.70 -15.37
N LYS A 2 -53.96 -24.89 -14.84
CA LYS A 2 -52.69 -25.35 -14.15
C LYS A 2 -51.48 -25.40 -15.11
N THR A 3 -51.66 -25.82 -16.35
CA THR A 3 -50.54 -25.86 -17.35
C THR A 3 -50.03 -24.48 -17.74
N VAL A 4 -50.93 -23.50 -17.91
CA VAL A 4 -50.52 -22.11 -18.28
C VAL A 4 -49.77 -21.45 -17.09
N PHE A 5 -50.21 -21.71 -15.88
CA PHE A 5 -49.56 -21.22 -14.67
C PHE A 5 -48.17 -21.80 -14.50
N ASN A 6 -47.95 -23.08 -14.75
CA ASN A 6 -46.65 -23.73 -14.68
C ASN A 6 -45.67 -23.21 -15.77
N VAL A 7 -46.14 -22.97 -16.98
CA VAL A 7 -45.33 -22.41 -18.08
C VAL A 7 -44.93 -20.97 -17.77
N MET A 8 -45.84 -20.17 -17.20
CA MET A 8 -45.55 -18.80 -16.78
C MET A 8 -44.54 -18.74 -15.62
N LEU A 9 -44.64 -19.68 -14.65
CA LEU A 9 -43.69 -19.79 -13.56
C LEU A 9 -42.28 -20.17 -14.07
N LEU A 10 -42.19 -21.06 -15.05
CA LEU A 10 -40.94 -21.51 -15.67
C LEU A 10 -40.26 -20.39 -16.45
N LEU A 11 -41.02 -19.55 -17.15
CA LEU A 11 -40.51 -18.36 -17.83
C LEU A 11 -39.94 -17.32 -16.87
N VAL A 12 -40.58 -17.08 -15.73
CA VAL A 12 -40.09 -16.14 -14.70
C VAL A 12 -38.76 -16.63 -14.11
N VAL A 13 -38.61 -17.92 -13.89
CA VAL A 13 -37.36 -18.51 -13.37
C VAL A 13 -36.21 -18.38 -14.38
N ILE A 14 -36.48 -18.55 -15.68
CA ILE A 14 -35.46 -18.43 -16.73
C ILE A 14 -35.02 -16.97 -16.88
N VAL A 15 -35.92 -16.00 -16.78
CA VAL A 15 -35.58 -14.57 -16.86
C VAL A 15 -34.77 -14.11 -15.64
N SER A 16 -35.05 -14.65 -14.47
CA SER A 16 -34.26 -14.31 -13.27
C SER A 16 -32.86 -14.92 -13.27
N ALA A 17 -32.65 -16.09 -13.93
CA ALA A 17 -31.33 -16.71 -14.03
C ALA A 17 -30.36 -15.98 -14.96
N THR A 18 -30.87 -15.22 -15.94
CA THR A 18 -30.01 -14.46 -16.88
C THR A 18 -29.57 -13.09 -16.33
N ALA A 19 -30.22 -12.58 -15.28
CA ALA A 19 -29.88 -11.29 -14.68
C ALA A 19 -28.61 -11.31 -13.80
N PHE A 20 -28.07 -12.50 -13.47
CA PHE A 20 -26.82 -12.65 -12.72
C PHE A 20 -25.59 -12.90 -13.60
N SER A 21 -25.64 -12.54 -14.88
CA SER A 21 -24.42 -12.43 -15.68
C SER A 21 -23.63 -11.21 -15.17
N SER A 22 -22.93 -11.40 -14.05
CA SER A 22 -21.97 -10.43 -13.52
C SER A 22 -20.98 -10.14 -14.67
N CYS A 23 -21.12 -8.98 -15.30
CA CYS A 23 -20.06 -8.42 -16.11
C CYS A 23 -18.82 -8.32 -15.23
N LYS A 24 -17.93 -9.31 -15.28
CA LYS A 24 -16.56 -9.15 -14.80
C LYS A 24 -15.95 -8.08 -15.69
N GLU A 25 -16.00 -6.84 -15.20
CA GLU A 25 -15.32 -5.72 -15.83
C GLU A 25 -13.85 -6.14 -16.01
N LYS A 26 -13.40 -6.22 -17.26
CA LYS A 26 -12.01 -6.53 -17.58
C LYS A 26 -11.17 -5.40 -17.02
N ARG A 27 -10.50 -5.64 -15.88
CA ARG A 27 -9.54 -4.71 -15.32
C ARG A 27 -8.38 -4.58 -16.31
N GLY A 28 -8.01 -3.34 -16.62
CA GLY A 28 -6.88 -3.05 -17.49
C GLY A 28 -5.57 -3.57 -16.89
N GLU A 29 -4.70 -4.10 -17.73
CA GLU A 29 -3.33 -4.42 -17.31
C GLU A 29 -2.52 -3.13 -17.16
N LEU A 30 -1.78 -3.01 -16.06
CA LEU A 30 -0.85 -1.91 -15.85
C LEU A 30 0.31 -2.03 -16.83
N LYS A 31 0.65 -0.92 -17.49
CA LYS A 31 1.83 -0.87 -18.35
C LYS A 31 3.07 -1.11 -17.51
N LYS A 32 3.91 -2.05 -17.95
CA LYS A 32 5.20 -2.28 -17.34
C LYS A 32 6.12 -1.08 -17.64
N ILE A 33 6.54 -0.41 -16.59
CA ILE A 33 7.48 0.71 -16.68
C ILE A 33 8.90 0.14 -16.49
N TRP A 34 9.78 0.45 -17.43
CA TRP A 34 11.19 0.08 -17.34
C TRP A 34 12.01 1.34 -17.04
N TYR A 35 12.79 1.26 -15.97
CA TYR A 35 13.77 2.30 -15.67
C TYR A 35 15.07 2.00 -16.40
N ASN A 36 15.48 2.91 -17.29
CA ASN A 36 16.70 2.77 -18.11
C ASN A 36 17.90 3.57 -17.57
N GLY A 37 17.76 4.17 -16.39
CA GLY A 37 18.83 4.94 -15.75
C GLY A 37 19.82 4.07 -14.98
N SER A 38 20.89 4.69 -14.48
CA SER A 38 21.78 4.09 -13.50
C SER A 38 21.42 4.55 -12.11
N TYR A 39 21.06 3.62 -11.23
CA TYR A 39 20.63 3.95 -9.86
C TYR A 39 21.67 4.81 -9.12
N ASN A 40 22.94 4.44 -9.19
CA ASN A 40 24.03 5.16 -8.51
C ASN A 40 24.31 6.55 -9.09
N ARG A 41 23.98 6.78 -10.36
CA ARG A 41 24.15 8.08 -11.02
C ARG A 41 22.97 9.00 -10.75
N ASP A 42 21.76 8.46 -10.81
CA ASP A 42 20.52 9.23 -10.81
C ASP A 42 19.97 9.42 -9.39
N PHE A 43 20.38 8.56 -8.45
CA PHE A 43 19.99 8.60 -7.03
C PHE A 43 21.26 8.54 -6.16
N ASN A 44 21.83 9.69 -5.87
CA ASN A 44 23.00 9.78 -5.00
C ASN A 44 22.68 9.30 -3.58
N ASP A 45 23.63 8.58 -2.97
CA ASP A 45 23.58 8.29 -1.56
C ASP A 45 23.90 9.56 -0.75
N LEU A 46 22.86 10.15 -0.17
CA LEU A 46 22.95 11.34 0.67
C LEU A 46 22.96 11.02 2.17
N LYS A 47 23.34 9.80 2.55
CA LYS A 47 23.28 9.31 3.92
C LYS A 47 23.95 10.26 4.93
N ASP A 48 25.14 10.75 4.63
CA ASP A 48 25.87 11.65 5.53
C ASP A 48 25.17 13.02 5.66
N VAL A 49 24.60 13.51 4.56
CA VAL A 49 23.81 14.75 4.56
C VAL A 49 22.54 14.55 5.40
N HIS A 50 21.81 13.46 5.20
CA HIS A 50 20.61 13.16 5.96
C HIS A 50 20.91 13.02 7.45
N LEU A 51 21.98 12.32 7.82
CA LEU A 51 22.41 12.20 9.20
C LEU A 51 22.76 13.55 9.84
N SER A 52 23.47 14.41 9.09
CA SER A 52 23.84 15.75 9.58
C SER A 52 22.62 16.64 9.79
N VAL A 53 21.62 16.56 8.91
CA VAL A 53 20.35 17.28 9.06
C VAL A 53 19.54 16.73 10.23
N ALA A 54 19.44 15.42 10.36
CA ALA A 54 18.73 14.78 11.49
C ALA A 54 19.29 15.25 12.84
N LYS A 55 20.63 15.26 13.00
CA LYS A 55 21.28 15.77 14.20
C LYS A 55 20.97 17.24 14.46
N LYS A 56 20.93 18.09 13.42
CA LYS A 56 20.60 19.51 13.56
C LYS A 56 19.18 19.76 14.10
N ILE A 57 18.25 18.88 13.79
CA ILE A 57 16.87 18.95 14.28
C ILE A 57 16.66 18.16 15.57
N GLY A 58 17.74 17.68 16.20
CA GLY A 58 17.71 17.03 17.51
C GLY A 58 17.42 15.53 17.48
N ILE A 59 17.48 14.89 16.30
CA ILE A 59 17.35 13.44 16.19
C ILE A 59 18.71 12.79 16.37
N GLU A 60 18.87 12.02 17.47
CA GLU A 60 20.09 11.27 17.74
C GLU A 60 20.03 9.89 17.07
N PRO A 61 21.17 9.44 16.50
CA PRO A 61 21.24 8.10 15.92
C PRO A 61 21.06 7.03 16.99
N VAL A 62 20.32 6.00 16.65
CA VAL A 62 20.05 4.87 17.55
C VAL A 62 20.92 3.69 17.12
N SER A 63 21.71 3.16 18.05
CA SER A 63 22.70 2.10 17.77
C SER A 63 22.16 0.68 17.98
N SER A 64 21.00 0.52 18.60
CA SER A 64 20.41 -0.80 18.85
C SER A 64 18.89 -0.79 18.68
N ARG A 65 18.30 -1.97 18.53
CA ARG A 65 16.85 -2.13 18.43
C ARG A 65 16.14 -1.71 19.73
N GLU A 66 16.69 -2.07 20.87
CA GLU A 66 16.16 -1.68 22.19
C GLU A 66 16.24 -0.16 22.39
N GLY A 67 17.35 0.45 21.95
CA GLY A 67 17.48 1.91 21.94
C GLY A 67 16.45 2.59 21.06
N ALA A 68 16.10 1.98 19.91
CA ALA A 68 15.07 2.48 19.02
C ALA A 68 13.67 2.41 19.63
N GLU A 69 13.35 1.39 20.40
CA GLU A 69 12.09 1.29 21.13
C GLU A 69 11.95 2.40 22.19
N HIS A 70 13.05 2.78 22.84
CA HIS A 70 13.07 3.92 23.77
C HIS A 70 12.98 5.28 23.04
N ALA A 71 13.63 5.42 21.88
CA ALA A 71 13.58 6.62 21.08
C ALA A 71 12.20 6.80 20.36
N SER A 72 11.39 5.75 20.31
CA SER A 72 10.09 5.74 19.63
C SER A 72 8.97 6.47 20.39
N ARG A 73 9.24 7.16 21.51
CA ARG A 73 8.19 7.84 22.30
C ARG A 73 7.38 8.85 21.51
N ASP A 74 8.02 9.51 20.54
CA ASP A 74 7.40 10.48 19.67
C ASP A 74 7.08 9.92 18.27
N MET A 75 7.16 8.59 18.10
CA MET A 75 6.91 7.90 16.86
C MET A 75 5.63 7.06 16.94
N VAL A 76 5.03 6.80 15.80
CA VAL A 76 3.85 5.94 15.64
C VAL A 76 4.30 4.61 15.07
N GLU A 77 3.84 3.51 15.69
CA GLU A 77 3.98 2.18 15.11
C GLU A 77 3.08 2.02 13.89
N ILE A 78 3.66 1.71 12.73
CA ILE A 78 2.90 1.40 11.53
C ILE A 78 2.58 -0.09 11.47
N LYS A 79 1.33 -0.42 11.13
CA LYS A 79 0.83 -1.78 10.95
C LYS A 79 0.18 -1.91 9.60
N THR A 80 0.20 -3.12 9.04
CA THR A 80 -0.53 -3.44 7.80
C THR A 80 -1.98 -2.96 7.89
N ASN A 81 -2.42 -2.25 6.86
CA ASN A 81 -3.78 -1.74 6.72
C ASN A 81 -4.32 -1.93 5.29
N ASP A 82 -5.37 -1.22 4.92
CA ASP A 82 -5.97 -1.35 3.58
C ASP A 82 -5.10 -0.79 2.46
N TYR A 83 -4.19 0.13 2.75
CA TYR A 83 -3.39 0.87 1.78
C TYR A 83 -1.98 0.34 1.62
N TYR A 84 -1.40 -0.21 2.68
CA TYR A 84 -0.05 -0.78 2.66
C TYR A 84 0.06 -2.04 3.52
N GLU A 85 1.05 -2.85 3.20
CA GLU A 85 1.44 -4.06 3.91
C GLU A 85 2.85 -3.88 4.47
N VAL A 86 3.00 -4.03 5.79
CA VAL A 86 4.31 -4.01 6.45
C VAL A 86 4.84 -5.45 6.49
N GLU A 87 5.97 -5.69 5.81
CA GLU A 87 6.66 -6.97 5.82
C GLU A 87 7.34 -7.24 7.17
N GLU A 88 7.76 -8.47 7.40
CA GLU A 88 8.59 -8.78 8.56
C GLU A 88 9.93 -8.03 8.46
N LEU A 89 10.15 -7.08 9.37
CA LEU A 89 11.29 -6.18 9.36
C LEU A 89 12.46 -6.79 10.17
N THR A 90 13.48 -7.28 9.48
CA THR A 90 14.67 -7.89 10.12
C THR A 90 15.70 -6.86 10.56
N HIS A 91 15.86 -5.76 9.81
CA HIS A 91 16.91 -4.75 10.00
C HIS A 91 16.37 -3.34 10.27
N SER A 92 15.08 -3.21 10.50
CA SER A 92 14.41 -1.95 10.79
C SER A 92 13.29 -2.17 11.80
N ILE A 93 12.79 -1.09 12.36
CA ILE A 93 11.65 -1.12 13.29
C ILE A 93 10.46 -0.41 12.65
N PRO A 94 9.21 -0.87 12.91
CA PRO A 94 8.01 -0.34 12.25
C PRO A 94 7.52 0.97 12.89
N TYR A 95 8.41 1.93 13.09
CA TYR A 95 8.08 3.21 13.70
C TYR A 95 8.43 4.37 12.77
N LEU A 96 7.52 5.32 12.65
CA LEU A 96 7.68 6.57 11.89
C LEU A 96 7.26 7.76 12.76
N VAL A 97 7.80 8.93 12.48
CA VAL A 97 7.23 10.18 12.99
C VAL A 97 5.80 10.34 12.46
N PRO A 98 4.88 10.96 13.22
CA PRO A 98 3.45 11.03 12.85
C PRO A 98 3.22 11.57 11.43
N GLU A 99 3.98 12.58 11.02
CA GLU A 99 3.87 13.18 9.69
C GLU A 99 4.23 12.19 8.58
N ALA A 100 5.26 11.36 8.80
CA ALA A 100 5.68 10.34 7.83
C ALA A 100 4.68 9.17 7.77
N ALA A 101 4.08 8.80 8.90
CA ALA A 101 3.03 7.78 8.94
C ALA A 101 1.78 8.24 8.17
N ASN A 102 1.34 9.48 8.37
CA ASN A 102 0.23 10.09 7.64
C ASN A 102 0.54 10.17 6.14
N LEU A 103 1.77 10.60 5.78
CA LEU A 103 2.19 10.67 4.38
C LEU A 103 2.17 9.28 3.71
N LEU A 104 2.61 8.23 4.40
CA LEU A 104 2.57 6.86 3.88
C LEU A 104 1.13 6.42 3.60
N GLU A 105 0.19 6.75 4.49
CA GLU A 105 -1.23 6.45 4.30
C GLU A 105 -1.81 7.21 3.11
N ASP A 106 -1.53 8.50 3.00
CA ASP A 106 -1.96 9.34 1.87
C ASP A 106 -1.42 8.84 0.53
N ILE A 107 -0.14 8.45 0.48
CA ILE A 107 0.47 7.85 -0.71
C ILE A 107 -0.26 6.56 -1.07
N GLY A 108 -0.50 5.68 -0.11
CA GLY A 108 -1.19 4.42 -0.35
C GLY A 108 -2.63 4.60 -0.84
N LYS A 109 -3.35 5.54 -0.26
CA LYS A 109 -4.71 5.92 -0.68
C LYS A 109 -4.73 6.47 -2.11
N ASN A 110 -3.88 7.45 -2.39
CA ASN A 110 -3.79 8.06 -3.72
C ASN A 110 -3.36 7.05 -4.79
N PHE A 111 -2.48 6.10 -4.43
CA PHE A 111 -2.10 5.00 -5.31
C PHE A 111 -3.30 4.12 -5.66
N GLN A 112 -4.08 3.68 -4.66
CA GLN A 112 -5.28 2.87 -4.91
C GLN A 112 -6.36 3.63 -5.70
N ASP A 113 -6.55 4.91 -5.43
CA ASP A 113 -7.50 5.73 -6.19
C ASP A 113 -7.06 5.89 -7.65
N SER A 114 -5.77 6.01 -7.90
CA SER A 114 -5.21 5.99 -9.26
C SER A 114 -5.45 4.66 -9.97
N LEU A 115 -5.30 3.53 -9.27
CA LEU A 115 -5.59 2.20 -9.81
C LEU A 115 -7.08 2.03 -10.13
N LYS A 116 -7.97 2.51 -9.26
CA LYS A 116 -9.43 2.50 -9.49
C LYS A 116 -9.79 3.30 -10.75
N ASN A 117 -9.23 4.50 -10.90
CA ASN A 117 -9.48 5.36 -12.05
C ASN A 117 -9.00 4.73 -13.37
N LEU A 118 -7.98 3.87 -13.30
CA LEU A 118 -7.47 3.11 -14.45
C LEU A 118 -8.20 1.78 -14.68
N ASN A 119 -9.24 1.46 -13.90
CA ASN A 119 -9.87 0.13 -13.87
C ASN A 119 -8.86 -1.01 -13.71
N ALA A 120 -7.77 -0.76 -12.99
CA ALA A 120 -6.74 -1.74 -12.72
C ALA A 120 -7.04 -2.57 -11.45
N SER A 121 -6.33 -3.67 -11.28
CA SER A 121 -6.37 -4.43 -10.03
C SER A 121 -5.86 -3.57 -8.89
N ILE A 122 -6.49 -3.69 -7.72
CA ILE A 122 -6.06 -2.95 -6.53
C ILE A 122 -4.86 -3.66 -5.90
N TYR A 123 -3.81 -2.90 -5.66
CA TYR A 123 -2.59 -3.33 -4.99
C TYR A 123 -2.37 -2.50 -3.74
N LYS A 124 -1.57 -3.04 -2.82
CA LYS A 124 -1.06 -2.33 -1.65
C LYS A 124 0.41 -1.99 -1.86
N ILE A 125 0.86 -0.92 -1.22
CA ILE A 125 2.28 -0.61 -1.13
C ILE A 125 2.92 -1.61 -0.17
N LYS A 126 4.05 -2.20 -0.53
CA LYS A 126 4.81 -3.09 0.33
C LYS A 126 5.91 -2.29 1.03
N VAL A 127 5.84 -2.23 2.36
CA VAL A 127 6.85 -1.58 3.21
C VAL A 127 7.85 -2.62 3.66
N THR A 128 9.07 -2.54 3.14
CA THR A 128 10.15 -3.51 3.39
C THR A 128 11.23 -2.99 4.32
N SER A 129 11.24 -1.71 4.60
CA SER A 129 12.18 -1.07 5.53
C SER A 129 11.58 0.25 6.02
N VAL A 130 11.83 0.58 7.26
CA VAL A 130 11.35 1.80 7.90
C VAL A 130 12.51 2.47 8.63
N THR A 131 12.41 2.71 9.93
CA THR A 131 13.48 3.30 10.72
C THR A 131 14.58 2.28 10.99
N ARG A 132 15.81 2.61 10.61
CA ARG A 132 16.99 1.76 10.82
C ARG A 132 17.83 2.27 11.97
N THR A 133 18.41 1.33 12.69
CA THR A 133 19.53 1.62 13.62
C THR A 133 20.84 1.77 12.85
N VAL A 134 21.78 2.51 13.36
CA VAL A 134 23.14 2.70 12.79
C VAL A 134 24.07 1.64 13.30
#